data_6b4cba62b5dc492f9f38d8719268d651
#
_entry.id   6b4cba62b5dc492f9f38d8719268d651
#
_cell.length_a   1.000
_cell.length_b   1.000
_cell.length_c   1.000
_cell.angle_alpha   90.00
_cell.angle_beta   90.00
_cell.angle_gamma   90.00
#
_symmetry.space_group_name_H-M   'P 1'
#
loop_
_entity.id
_entity.type
_entity.pdbx_description
1 polymer ?
#
loop_
_entity_poly.entity_id
_entity_poly.type
_entity_poly.pdbx_seq_one_letter_code
_entity_poly.pdbx_strand_id
1 'polypeptide(L)'
;MFTDKALSYIMDMIYILFLFMFFISIIFSFLFYRRHTKQVEAMCLLLAKAGVLSAQDYEFWQRLGFWGFSFRVAMVSRIHNGKPVKLSNAKILDAREGQRCIANFELDWIRNYYKCVTIMAIEFLVLLVWTLMR
;
A
#
# COMPACT_ATOMS: atom_id res chain seq x y z
N MET A 1 -22.51 24.82 -30.06
CA MET A 1 -22.87 24.92 -28.65
C MET A 1 -23.32 23.54 -28.17
N PHE A 2 -22.71 23.04 -27.11
CA PHE A 2 -23.08 21.72 -26.60
C PHE A 2 -24.42 21.81 -25.87
N THR A 3 -25.32 20.90 -26.20
CA THR A 3 -26.59 20.78 -25.46
C THR A 3 -26.30 20.19 -24.09
N ASP A 4 -27.17 20.44 -23.10
CA ASP A 4 -27.04 19.88 -21.76
C ASP A 4 -26.98 18.35 -21.79
N LYS A 5 -27.67 17.70 -22.72
CA LYS A 5 -27.59 16.25 -22.92
C LYS A 5 -26.21 15.81 -23.38
N ALA A 6 -25.58 16.53 -24.31
CA ALA A 6 -24.25 16.20 -24.81
C ALA A 6 -23.22 16.34 -23.70
N LEU A 7 -23.30 17.39 -22.90
CA LEU A 7 -22.41 17.61 -21.76
C LEU A 7 -22.56 16.50 -20.71
N SER A 8 -23.82 16.14 -20.38
CA SER A 8 -24.08 15.05 -19.44
C SER A 8 -23.52 13.71 -19.93
N TYR A 9 -23.66 13.45 -21.23
CA TYR A 9 -23.15 12.22 -21.85
C TYR A 9 -21.62 12.16 -21.77
N ILE A 10 -20.95 13.26 -22.08
CA ILE A 10 -19.47 13.36 -21.97
C ILE A 10 -19.03 13.15 -20.53
N MET A 11 -19.70 13.76 -19.58
CA MET A 11 -19.40 13.61 -18.15
C MET A 11 -19.54 12.15 -17.70
N ASP A 12 -20.60 11.47 -18.13
CA ASP A 12 -20.79 10.06 -17.82
C ASP A 12 -19.69 9.17 -18.43
N MET A 13 -19.25 9.48 -19.66
CA MET A 13 -18.14 8.77 -20.29
C MET A 13 -16.84 8.94 -19.51
N ILE A 14 -16.55 10.15 -19.05
CA ILE A 14 -15.36 10.44 -18.23
C ILE A 14 -15.42 9.68 -16.91
N TYR A 15 -16.59 9.64 -16.28
CA TYR A 15 -16.80 8.90 -15.04
C TYR A 15 -16.52 7.39 -15.21
N ILE A 16 -17.04 6.82 -16.29
CA ILE A 16 -16.82 5.40 -16.61
C ILE A 16 -15.33 5.14 -16.87
N LEU A 17 -14.65 6.05 -17.58
CA LEU A 17 -13.22 5.94 -17.83
C LEU A 17 -12.42 5.94 -16.52
N PHE A 18 -12.74 6.85 -15.59
CA PHE A 18 -12.11 6.90 -14.26
C PHE A 18 -12.36 5.63 -13.46
N LEU A 19 -13.57 5.09 -13.49
CA LEU A 19 -13.89 3.81 -12.86
C LEU A 19 -13.02 2.68 -13.41
N PHE A 20 -12.87 2.63 -14.72
CA PHE A 20 -12.06 1.63 -15.39
C PHE A 20 -10.59 1.74 -14.98
N MET A 21 -10.06 2.96 -14.94
CA MET A 21 -8.70 3.22 -14.49
C MET A 21 -8.49 2.82 -13.02
N PHE A 22 -9.48 3.07 -12.18
CA PHE A 22 -9.45 2.68 -10.77
C PHE A 22 -9.36 1.15 -10.62
N PHE A 23 -10.16 0.40 -11.38
CA PHE A 23 -10.08 -1.06 -11.39
C PHE A 23 -8.71 -1.56 -11.85
N ILE A 24 -8.14 -0.93 -12.89
CA ILE A 24 -6.79 -1.27 -13.35
C ILE A 24 -5.76 -1.04 -12.23
N SER A 25 -5.87 0.07 -11.51
CA SER A 25 -4.99 0.38 -10.38
C SER A 25 -5.10 -0.66 -9.27
N ILE A 26 -6.31 -1.13 -8.97
CA ILE A 26 -6.53 -2.21 -7.99
C ILE A 26 -5.84 -3.50 -8.44
N ILE A 27 -5.95 -3.84 -9.73
CA ILE A 27 -5.31 -5.02 -10.30
C ILE A 27 -3.79 -4.91 -10.18
N PHE A 28 -3.19 -3.75 -10.51
CA PHE A 28 -1.75 -3.53 -10.34
C PHE A 28 -1.32 -3.67 -8.89
N SER A 29 -2.09 -3.11 -7.96
CA SER A 29 -1.83 -3.21 -6.53
C SER A 29 -1.83 -4.68 -6.08
N PHE A 30 -2.78 -5.47 -6.56
CA PHE A 30 -2.87 -6.91 -6.28
C PHE A 30 -1.68 -7.68 -6.88
N LEU A 31 -1.23 -7.30 -8.08
CA LEU A 31 -0.05 -7.91 -8.69
C LEU A 31 1.22 -7.62 -7.89
N PHE A 32 1.39 -6.41 -7.38
CA PHE A 32 2.47 -6.08 -6.45
C PHE A 32 2.43 -6.96 -5.21
N TYR A 33 1.25 -7.14 -4.64
CA TYR A 33 1.07 -8.02 -3.49
C TYR A 33 1.51 -9.46 -3.82
N ARG A 34 1.03 -10.04 -4.90
CA ARG A 34 1.37 -11.42 -5.28
C ARG A 34 2.85 -11.58 -5.57
N ARG A 35 3.45 -10.59 -6.21
CA ARG A 35 4.86 -10.66 -6.60
C ARG A 35 5.80 -10.52 -5.41
N HIS A 36 5.48 -9.66 -4.47
CA HIS A 36 6.41 -9.29 -3.39
C HIS A 36 6.02 -9.79 -2.00
N THR A 37 4.87 -10.45 -1.86
CA THR A 37 4.40 -10.90 -0.55
C THR A 37 5.36 -11.87 0.13
N LYS A 38 5.97 -12.78 -0.62
CA LYS A 38 6.94 -13.74 -0.08
C LYS A 38 8.18 -13.04 0.47
N GLN A 39 8.67 -12.04 -0.26
CA GLN A 39 9.82 -11.24 0.18
C GLN A 39 9.49 -10.47 1.46
N VAL A 40 8.32 -9.84 1.52
CA VAL A 40 7.87 -9.10 2.71
C VAL A 40 7.70 -10.05 3.90
N GLU A 41 7.13 -11.23 3.69
CA GLU A 41 7.01 -12.24 4.74
C GLU A 41 8.39 -12.69 5.25
N ALA A 42 9.34 -12.90 4.35
CA ALA A 42 10.71 -13.26 4.72
C ALA A 42 11.38 -12.18 5.56
N MET A 43 11.21 -10.91 5.18
CA MET A 43 11.71 -9.78 5.96
C MET A 43 11.07 -9.70 7.34
N CYS A 44 9.75 -9.84 7.43
CA CYS A 44 9.03 -9.82 8.71
C CYS A 44 9.47 -10.98 9.61
N LEU A 45 9.70 -12.15 9.03
CA LEU A 45 10.16 -13.32 9.77
C LEU A 45 11.56 -13.10 10.35
N LEU A 46 12.48 -12.49 9.57
CA LEU A 46 13.81 -12.13 10.04
C LEU A 46 13.74 -11.11 11.18
N LEU A 47 12.87 -10.10 11.06
CA LEU A 47 12.66 -9.11 12.10
C LEU A 47 12.11 -9.76 13.38
N ALA A 48 11.20 -10.71 13.26
CA ALA A 48 10.65 -11.45 14.39
C ALA A 48 11.71 -12.33 15.06
N LYS A 49 12.54 -13.02 14.28
CA LYS A 49 13.65 -13.85 14.81
C LYS A 49 14.70 -13.03 15.52
N ALA A 50 14.97 -11.82 15.05
CA ALA A 50 15.93 -10.91 15.68
C ALA A 50 15.37 -10.22 16.94
N GLY A 51 14.08 -10.45 17.27
CA GLY A 51 13.43 -9.85 18.42
C GLY A 51 13.04 -8.40 18.21
N VAL A 52 13.19 -7.88 17.00
CA VAL A 52 12.84 -6.50 16.63
C VAL A 52 11.33 -6.34 16.52
N LEU A 53 10.66 -7.34 15.96
CA LEU A 53 9.21 -7.37 15.76
C LEU A 53 8.61 -8.43 16.69
N SER A 54 7.51 -8.09 17.37
CA SER A 54 6.82 -9.08 18.21
C SER A 54 6.06 -10.09 17.36
N ALA A 55 5.98 -11.33 17.84
CA ALA A 55 5.22 -12.39 17.17
C ALA A 55 3.73 -12.02 17.03
N GLN A 56 3.19 -11.30 18.03
CA GLN A 56 1.80 -10.86 18.04
C GLN A 56 1.51 -9.88 16.88
N ASP A 57 2.38 -8.92 16.64
CA ASP A 57 2.23 -7.96 15.54
C ASP A 57 2.33 -8.67 14.18
N TYR A 58 3.27 -9.61 14.05
CA TYR A 58 3.45 -10.38 12.83
C TYR A 58 2.21 -11.22 12.51
N GLU A 59 1.66 -11.92 13.51
CA GLU A 59 0.45 -12.74 13.34
C GLU A 59 -0.75 -11.91 12.96
N PHE A 60 -0.91 -10.74 13.57
CA PHE A 60 -2.00 -9.81 13.27
C PHE A 60 -1.98 -9.41 11.79
N TRP A 61 -0.83 -8.99 11.30
CA TRP A 61 -0.71 -8.57 9.90
C TRP A 61 -0.85 -9.72 8.93
N GLN A 62 -0.38 -10.91 9.30
CA GLN A 62 -0.52 -12.11 8.49
C GLN A 62 -1.99 -12.51 8.31
N ARG A 63 -2.80 -12.37 9.35
CA ARG A 63 -4.23 -12.66 9.32
C ARG A 63 -5.00 -11.72 8.38
N LEU A 64 -4.54 -10.50 8.22
CA LEU A 64 -5.17 -9.53 7.33
C LEU A 64 -4.93 -9.82 5.85
N GLY A 65 -3.97 -10.68 5.50
CA GLY A 65 -3.67 -11.06 4.13
C GLY A 65 -3.32 -9.86 3.24
N PHE A 66 -4.07 -9.66 2.17
CA PHE A 66 -3.84 -8.54 1.24
C PHE A 66 -3.86 -7.18 1.95
N TRP A 67 -4.80 -6.98 2.86
CA TRP A 67 -4.90 -5.71 3.62
C TRP A 67 -3.70 -5.51 4.53
N GLY A 68 -3.20 -6.59 5.15
CA GLY A 68 -2.02 -6.54 6.00
C GLY A 68 -0.72 -6.27 5.24
N PHE A 69 -0.69 -6.54 3.93
CA PHE A 69 0.47 -6.27 3.09
C PHE A 69 0.86 -4.79 3.09
N SER A 70 -0.12 -3.89 2.98
CA SER A 70 0.13 -2.45 3.00
C SER A 70 0.78 -2.01 4.32
N PHE A 71 0.33 -2.53 5.44
CA PHE A 71 0.92 -2.24 6.76
C PHE A 71 2.36 -2.75 6.85
N ARG A 72 2.61 -3.97 6.36
CA ARG A 72 3.96 -4.55 6.35
C ARG A 72 4.91 -3.76 5.46
N VAL A 73 4.47 -3.35 4.28
CA VAL A 73 5.26 -2.51 3.37
C VAL A 73 5.56 -1.16 4.03
N ALA A 74 4.57 -0.55 4.68
CA ALA A 74 4.77 0.72 5.39
C ALA A 74 5.83 0.59 6.49
N MET A 75 5.78 -0.49 7.27
CA MET A 75 6.77 -0.75 8.31
C MET A 75 8.17 -0.92 7.72
N VAL A 76 8.32 -1.75 6.69
CA VAL A 76 9.60 -2.01 6.03
C VAL A 76 10.15 -0.72 5.42
N SER A 77 9.31 0.10 4.81
CA SER A 77 9.70 1.39 4.24
C SER A 77 10.23 2.35 5.31
N ARG A 78 9.57 2.44 6.46
CA ARG A 78 10.04 3.28 7.56
C ARG A 78 11.39 2.80 8.10
N ILE A 79 11.55 1.49 8.26
CA ILE A 79 12.83 0.89 8.70
C ILE A 79 13.93 1.21 7.69
N HIS A 80 13.66 1.02 6.40
CA HIS A 80 14.62 1.29 5.33
C HIS A 80 15.07 2.76 5.32
N ASN A 81 14.16 3.68 5.63
CA ASN A 81 14.44 5.11 5.70
C ASN A 81 15.02 5.56 7.04
N GLY A 82 15.29 4.63 7.95
CA GLY A 82 15.85 4.93 9.26
C GLY A 82 14.90 5.58 10.25
N LYS A 83 13.58 5.49 10.00
CA LYS A 83 12.56 6.07 10.88
C LYS A 83 12.08 5.05 11.91
N PRO A 84 11.84 5.47 13.18
CA PRO A 84 11.30 4.56 14.18
C PRO A 84 9.87 4.13 13.86
N VAL A 85 9.52 2.90 14.24
CA VAL A 85 8.18 2.34 14.06
C VAL A 85 7.59 2.06 15.44
N LYS A 86 6.37 2.57 15.67
CA LYS A 86 5.65 2.30 16.91
C LYS A 86 4.84 1.02 16.74
N LEU A 87 5.11 0.05 17.61
CA LEU A 87 4.39 -1.23 17.62
C LEU A 87 3.15 -1.17 18.51
N SER A 88 2.27 -2.15 18.38
CA SER A 88 1.00 -2.22 19.12
C SER A 88 1.17 -2.25 20.65
N ASN A 89 2.33 -2.73 21.12
CA ASN A 89 2.64 -2.82 22.56
C ASN A 89 3.26 -1.53 23.12
N ALA A 90 3.11 -0.40 22.45
CA ALA A 90 3.79 0.86 22.75
C ALA A 90 5.32 0.77 22.71
N LYS A 91 5.86 -0.35 22.26
CA LYS A 91 7.30 -0.55 22.05
C LYS A 91 7.72 0.13 20.75
N ILE A 92 8.83 0.88 20.80
CA ILE A 92 9.39 1.52 19.60
C ILE A 92 10.43 0.58 19.00
N LEU A 93 10.25 0.23 17.73
CA LEU A 93 11.17 -0.62 16.98
C LEU A 93 12.43 0.18 16.62
N ASP A 94 13.61 -0.37 16.95
CA ASP A 94 14.88 0.25 16.60
C ASP A 94 15.15 0.11 15.11
N ALA A 95 15.20 1.25 14.41
CA ALA A 95 15.41 1.28 12.96
C ALA A 95 16.77 0.69 12.55
N ARG A 96 17.81 0.83 13.37
CA ARG A 96 19.16 0.33 13.05
C ARG A 96 19.19 -1.20 12.98
N GLU A 97 18.63 -1.88 13.97
CA GLU A 97 18.52 -3.34 13.96
C GLU A 97 17.65 -3.82 12.80
N GLY A 98 16.53 -3.14 12.57
CA GLY A 98 15.66 -3.44 11.44
C GLY A 98 16.37 -3.31 10.11
N GLN A 99 17.15 -2.23 9.91
CA GLN A 99 17.93 -2.04 8.68
C GLN A 99 18.93 -3.16 8.43
N ARG A 100 19.56 -3.68 9.49
CA ARG A 100 20.47 -4.82 9.36
C ARG A 100 19.74 -6.07 8.88
N CYS A 101 18.54 -6.31 9.38
CA CYS A 101 17.73 -7.47 9.00
C CYS A 101 17.30 -7.43 7.54
N ILE A 102 17.03 -6.25 6.97
CA ILE A 102 16.51 -6.09 5.62
C ILE A 102 17.56 -5.63 4.60
N ALA A 103 18.81 -5.48 5.02
CA ALA A 103 19.88 -4.93 4.16
C ALA A 103 20.13 -5.74 2.89
N ASN A 104 19.88 -7.06 2.91
CA ASN A 104 20.12 -7.94 1.77
C ASN A 104 18.94 -8.04 0.80
N PHE A 105 17.85 -7.34 1.07
CA PHE A 105 16.66 -7.36 0.23
C PHE A 105 16.62 -6.15 -0.70
N GLU A 106 16.19 -6.38 -1.94
CA GLU A 106 15.99 -5.30 -2.90
C GLU A 106 14.62 -4.65 -2.64
N LEU A 107 14.62 -3.35 -2.33
CA LEU A 107 13.42 -2.61 -1.92
C LEU A 107 13.04 -1.50 -2.91
N ASP A 108 13.65 -1.47 -4.09
CA ASP A 108 13.38 -0.43 -5.10
C ASP A 108 11.91 -0.44 -5.57
N TRP A 109 11.27 -1.60 -5.53
CA TRP A 109 9.88 -1.75 -5.93
C TRP A 109 8.90 -1.00 -5.00
N ILE A 110 9.28 -0.73 -3.76
CA ILE A 110 8.42 -0.03 -2.78
C ILE A 110 8.03 1.35 -3.30
N ARG A 111 8.97 2.07 -3.92
CA ARG A 111 8.68 3.38 -4.52
C ARG A 111 7.56 3.27 -5.56
N ASN A 112 7.63 2.28 -6.44
CA ASN A 112 6.62 2.05 -7.46
C ASN A 112 5.28 1.63 -6.86
N TYR A 113 5.32 0.83 -5.80
CA TYR A 113 4.13 0.44 -5.06
C TYR A 113 3.42 1.66 -4.47
N TYR A 114 4.16 2.57 -3.83
CA TYR A 114 3.58 3.79 -3.28
C TYR A 114 3.03 4.72 -4.35
N LYS A 115 3.67 4.81 -5.50
CA LYS A 115 3.12 5.57 -6.64
C LYS A 115 1.76 4.99 -7.06
N CYS A 116 1.65 3.69 -7.17
CA CYS A 116 0.41 3.01 -7.52
C CYS A 116 -0.68 3.29 -6.48
N VAL A 117 -0.37 3.16 -5.19
CA VAL A 117 -1.31 3.41 -4.10
C VAL A 117 -1.75 4.87 -4.07
N THR A 118 -0.83 5.81 -4.30
CA THR A 118 -1.13 7.24 -4.34
C THR A 118 -2.08 7.57 -5.50
N ILE A 119 -1.82 7.04 -6.68
CA ILE A 119 -2.69 7.21 -7.85
C ILE A 119 -4.08 6.65 -7.55
N MET A 120 -4.15 5.46 -6.96
CA MET A 120 -5.41 4.82 -6.60
C MET A 120 -6.20 5.65 -5.58
N ALA A 121 -5.52 6.23 -4.59
CA ALA A 121 -6.14 7.09 -3.59
C ALA A 121 -6.70 8.38 -4.21
N ILE A 122 -5.95 9.00 -5.13
CA ILE A 122 -6.39 10.20 -5.85
C ILE A 122 -7.62 9.89 -6.71
N GLU A 123 -7.58 8.78 -7.45
CA GLU A 123 -8.71 8.34 -8.28
C GLU A 123 -9.96 8.09 -7.43
N PHE A 124 -9.78 7.44 -6.27
CA PHE A 124 -10.87 7.18 -5.33
C PHE A 124 -11.49 8.49 -4.82
N LEU A 125 -10.66 9.46 -4.43
CA LEU A 125 -11.14 10.76 -3.96
C LEU A 125 -11.90 11.51 -5.06
N VAL A 126 -11.38 11.50 -6.30
CA VAL A 126 -12.05 12.13 -7.43
C VAL A 126 -13.42 11.50 -7.68
N LEU A 127 -13.49 10.17 -7.68
CA LEU A 127 -14.75 9.46 -7.86
C LEU A 127 -15.74 9.73 -6.74
N LEU A 128 -15.26 9.77 -5.50
CA LEU A 128 -16.09 10.06 -4.34
C LEU A 128 -16.71 11.46 -4.41
N VAL A 129 -15.88 12.47 -4.69
CA VAL A 129 -16.35 13.86 -4.84
C VAL A 129 -17.35 13.96 -5.99
N TRP A 130 -17.05 13.33 -7.12
CA TRP A 130 -17.95 13.33 -8.29
C TRP A 130 -19.31 12.72 -7.94
N THR A 131 -19.31 11.57 -7.27
CA THR A 131 -20.53 10.89 -6.86
C THR A 131 -21.35 11.74 -5.89
N LEU A 132 -20.69 12.42 -4.95
CA LEU A 132 -21.37 13.30 -3.99
C LEU A 132 -21.93 14.57 -4.62
N MET A 133 -21.28 15.09 -5.66
CA MET A 133 -21.73 16.28 -6.38
C MET A 133 -22.86 15.98 -7.40
N ARG A 134 -23.07 14.74 -7.72
CA ARG A 134 -24.11 14.26 -8.61
C ARG A 134 -25.43 14.04 -7.86
#